data_d05131ceec15fe13d9b5796aff3cf688
#
_entry.id   d05131ceec15fe13d9b5796aff3cf688
#
_cell.length_a   1.000
_cell.length_b   1.000
_cell.length_c   1.000
_cell.angle_alpha   90.00
_cell.angle_beta   90.00
_cell.angle_gamma   90.00
#
_symmetry.space_group_name_H-M   'P 1'
#
loop_
_entity.id
_entity.type
_entity.pdbx_description
1 polymer ?
#
loop_
_entity_poly.entity_id
_entity_poly.type
_entity_poly.pdbx_seq_one_letter_code
_entity_poly.pdbx_strand_id
1 'polypeptide(L)'
;MKQIWIIDDDEEMSRAIGLMLKVLNCEVKTFQSARLAVQTLLAGTPPELLFVDINMPEVSGLDMLEFLRRRKEWKNLPVIMLSYEAADSIVDRALQMGADSYLIKPVTIEELEKAMTSALQKHESIK
;
A
#
# COMPACT_ATOMS: atom_id res chain seq x y z
N MET A 1 16.17 1.62 8.49
CA MET A 1 15.20 2.23 7.57
C MET A 1 14.04 1.28 7.32
N LYS A 2 12.83 1.83 7.26
CA LYS A 2 11.65 1.03 6.95
C LYS A 2 11.62 0.67 5.47
N GLN A 3 11.30 -0.58 5.19
CA GLN A 3 11.16 -1.10 3.82
C GLN A 3 9.72 -0.92 3.38
N ILE A 4 9.48 -0.05 2.42
CA ILE A 4 8.14 0.29 1.95
C ILE A 4 8.05 -0.03 0.45
N TRP A 5 6.96 -0.67 0.04
CA TRP A 5 6.70 -0.93 -1.38
C TRP A 5 5.55 -0.06 -1.86
N ILE A 6 5.68 0.42 -3.09
CA ILE A 6 4.62 1.14 -3.79
C ILE A 6 4.22 0.31 -5.00
N ILE A 7 2.95 -0.07 -5.08
CA ILE A 7 2.41 -0.82 -6.22
C ILE A 7 1.44 0.09 -6.96
N ASP A 8 1.88 0.63 -8.09
CA ASP A 8 1.13 1.61 -8.87
C ASP A 8 1.65 1.59 -10.30
N ASP A 9 0.76 1.51 -11.29
CA ASP A 9 1.16 1.49 -12.70
C ASP A 9 1.52 2.89 -13.23
N ASP A 10 1.24 3.95 -12.47
CA ASP A 10 1.63 5.32 -12.80
C ASP A 10 3.05 5.59 -12.28
N GLU A 11 4.03 5.60 -13.19
CA GLU A 11 5.43 5.80 -12.83
C GLU A 11 5.70 7.17 -12.21
N GLU A 12 5.07 8.22 -12.71
CA GLU A 12 5.27 9.57 -12.19
C GLU A 12 4.79 9.68 -10.76
N MET A 13 3.61 9.14 -10.47
CA MET A 13 3.05 9.16 -9.13
C MET A 13 3.91 8.31 -8.18
N SER A 14 4.35 7.13 -8.62
CA SER A 14 5.22 6.27 -7.81
C SER A 14 6.53 6.99 -7.47
N ARG A 15 7.09 7.69 -8.45
CA ARG A 15 8.33 8.44 -8.23
C ARG A 15 8.12 9.57 -7.21
N ALA A 16 7.03 10.32 -7.35
CA ALA A 16 6.71 11.42 -6.45
C ALA A 16 6.53 10.93 -5.01
N ILE A 17 5.74 9.87 -4.82
CA ILE A 17 5.50 9.27 -3.51
C ILE A 17 6.81 8.69 -2.97
N GLY A 18 7.58 8.03 -3.82
CA GLY A 18 8.88 7.47 -3.43
C GLY A 18 9.84 8.51 -2.89
N LEU A 19 9.88 9.70 -3.51
CA LEU A 19 10.72 10.80 -3.02
C LEU A 19 10.26 11.30 -1.65
N MET A 20 8.95 11.41 -1.45
CA MET A 20 8.39 11.81 -0.15
C MET A 20 8.75 10.80 0.93
N LEU A 21 8.65 9.51 0.61
CA LEU A 21 8.98 8.45 1.57
C LEU A 21 10.47 8.43 1.90
N LYS A 22 11.33 8.76 0.95
CA LYS A 22 12.77 8.88 1.23
C LYS A 22 13.05 10.02 2.18
N VAL A 23 12.33 11.13 2.06
CA VAL A 23 12.43 12.23 3.02
C VAL A 23 12.04 11.76 4.42
N LEU A 24 11.10 10.83 4.50
CA LEU A 24 10.66 10.23 5.76
C LEU A 24 11.55 9.07 6.21
N ASN A 25 12.72 8.94 5.61
CA ASN A 25 13.75 7.97 5.99
C ASN A 25 13.34 6.52 5.71
N CYS A 26 12.64 6.29 4.60
CA CYS A 26 12.23 4.95 4.16
C CYS A 26 13.04 4.49 2.96
N GLU A 27 13.26 3.18 2.86
CA GLU A 27 13.73 2.55 1.63
C GLU A 27 12.51 2.13 0.82
N VAL A 28 12.50 2.48 -0.46
CA VAL A 28 11.33 2.32 -1.30
C VAL A 28 11.63 1.40 -2.48
N LYS A 29 10.71 0.46 -2.75
CA LYS A 29 10.73 -0.35 -3.95
C LYS A 29 9.40 -0.17 -4.65
N THR A 30 9.43 0.05 -5.96
CA THR A 30 8.23 0.30 -6.74
C THR A 30 7.95 -0.86 -7.68
N PHE A 31 6.65 -1.16 -7.86
CA PHE A 31 6.17 -2.19 -8.78
C PHE A 31 5.06 -1.59 -9.63
N GLN A 32 5.07 -1.88 -10.93
CA GLN A 32 4.06 -1.37 -11.84
C GLN A 32 2.84 -2.28 -11.96
N SER A 33 2.86 -3.44 -11.33
CA SER A 33 1.72 -4.34 -11.34
C SER A 33 1.64 -5.13 -10.04
N ALA A 34 0.42 -5.53 -9.69
CA ALA A 34 0.18 -6.39 -8.54
C ALA A 34 0.87 -7.75 -8.70
N ARG A 35 0.89 -8.26 -9.93
CA ARG A 35 1.53 -9.56 -10.21
C ARG A 35 3.00 -9.57 -9.83
N LEU A 36 3.75 -8.55 -10.25
CA LEU A 36 5.17 -8.46 -9.94
C LEU A 36 5.41 -8.35 -8.44
N ALA A 37 4.59 -7.57 -7.76
CA ALA A 37 4.70 -7.42 -6.31
C ALA A 37 4.43 -8.74 -5.59
N VAL A 38 3.39 -9.47 -5.99
CA VAL A 38 3.06 -10.76 -5.39
C VAL A 38 4.17 -11.78 -5.64
N GLN A 39 4.71 -11.83 -6.86
CA GLN A 39 5.84 -12.73 -7.17
C GLN A 39 7.03 -12.44 -6.27
N THR A 40 7.30 -11.18 -6.01
CA THR A 40 8.42 -10.78 -5.15
C THR A 40 8.14 -11.14 -3.68
N LEU A 41 6.89 -11.01 -3.22
CA LEU A 41 6.49 -11.45 -1.88
C LEU A 41 6.71 -12.94 -1.70
N LEU A 42 6.34 -13.73 -2.71
CA LEU A 42 6.48 -15.19 -2.66
C LEU A 42 7.94 -15.63 -2.66
N ALA A 43 8.82 -14.83 -3.23
CA ALA A 43 10.23 -15.18 -3.40
C ALA A 43 11.14 -14.72 -2.26
N GLY A 44 10.66 -13.87 -1.36
CA GLY A 44 11.54 -13.27 -0.37
C GLY A 44 10.87 -12.70 0.86
N THR A 45 11.55 -11.75 1.48
CA THR A 45 11.08 -11.08 2.68
C THR A 45 10.07 -9.99 2.34
N PRO A 46 8.92 -9.94 3.04
CA PRO A 46 7.95 -8.87 2.79
C PRO A 46 8.46 -7.52 3.30
N PRO A 47 7.92 -6.43 2.73
CA PRO A 47 8.21 -5.10 3.27
C PRO A 47 7.46 -4.90 4.58
N GLU A 48 7.71 -3.79 5.25
CA GLU A 48 7.00 -3.45 6.47
C GLU A 48 5.61 -2.88 6.18
N LEU A 49 5.41 -2.32 4.97
CA LEU A 49 4.13 -1.72 4.58
C LEU A 49 4.05 -1.60 3.06
N LEU A 50 2.83 -1.71 2.53
CA LEU A 50 2.53 -1.54 1.11
C LEU A 50 1.62 -0.33 0.90
N PHE A 51 1.93 0.46 -0.13
CA PHE A 51 0.98 1.40 -0.73
C PHE A 51 0.52 0.79 -2.03
N VAL A 52 -0.78 0.64 -2.22
CA VAL A 52 -1.34 -0.05 -3.40
C VAL A 52 -2.39 0.82 -4.08
N ASP A 53 -2.16 1.12 -5.36
CA ASP A 53 -3.15 1.82 -6.18
C ASP A 53 -4.33 0.89 -6.47
N ILE A 54 -5.54 1.42 -6.40
CA ILE A 54 -6.75 0.64 -6.66
C ILE A 54 -6.90 0.33 -8.14
N ASN A 55 -6.69 1.32 -8.99
CA ASN A 55 -6.97 1.19 -10.43
C ASN A 55 -5.73 0.80 -11.21
N MET A 56 -5.50 -0.50 -11.35
CA MET A 56 -4.41 -1.04 -12.14
C MET A 56 -4.95 -2.03 -13.17
N PRO A 57 -4.28 -2.18 -14.33
CA PRO A 57 -4.70 -3.16 -15.32
C PRO A 57 -4.51 -4.59 -14.81
N GLU A 58 -5.29 -5.53 -15.35
CA GLU A 58 -5.28 -6.96 -15.05
C GLU A 58 -5.76 -7.28 -13.63
N VAL A 59 -4.98 -6.92 -12.62
CA VAL A 59 -5.32 -7.18 -11.21
C VAL A 59 -5.43 -5.84 -10.50
N SER A 60 -6.60 -5.52 -9.99
CA SER A 60 -6.82 -4.26 -9.27
C SER A 60 -6.17 -4.29 -7.88
N GLY A 61 -6.01 -3.11 -7.29
CA GLY A 61 -5.50 -3.02 -5.91
C GLY A 61 -6.42 -3.71 -4.91
N LEU A 62 -7.73 -3.68 -5.12
CA LEU A 62 -8.67 -4.38 -4.24
C LEU A 62 -8.53 -5.88 -4.35
N ASP A 63 -8.29 -6.40 -5.56
CA ASP A 63 -8.03 -7.83 -5.76
C ASP A 63 -6.75 -8.26 -5.05
N MET A 64 -5.72 -7.44 -5.13
CA MET A 64 -4.47 -7.71 -4.43
C MET A 64 -4.67 -7.71 -2.91
N LEU A 65 -5.43 -6.73 -2.40
CA LEU A 65 -5.74 -6.64 -0.97
C LEU A 65 -6.47 -7.89 -0.50
N GLU A 66 -7.48 -8.34 -1.25
CA GLU A 66 -8.23 -9.55 -0.92
C GLU A 66 -7.30 -10.76 -0.86
N PHE A 67 -6.43 -10.89 -1.86
CA PHE A 67 -5.45 -11.97 -1.90
C PHE A 67 -4.56 -11.96 -0.64
N LEU A 68 -4.04 -10.81 -0.28
CA LEU A 68 -3.16 -10.68 0.88
C LEU A 68 -3.88 -11.04 2.18
N ARG A 69 -5.10 -10.59 2.34
CA ARG A 69 -5.86 -10.82 3.58
C ARG A 69 -6.30 -12.27 3.75
N ARG A 70 -6.36 -13.03 2.66
CA ARG A 70 -6.68 -14.47 2.69
C ARG A 70 -5.47 -15.35 2.97
N ARG A 71 -4.26 -14.79 2.87
CA ARG A 71 -3.04 -15.56 3.09
C ARG A 71 -2.58 -15.41 4.53
N LYS A 72 -2.29 -16.53 5.16
CA LYS A 72 -1.82 -16.57 6.54
C LYS A 72 -0.54 -15.75 6.72
N GLU A 73 0.34 -15.79 5.73
CA GLU A 73 1.62 -15.09 5.77
C GLU A 73 1.47 -13.57 5.76
N TRP A 74 0.40 -13.05 5.13
CA TRP A 74 0.27 -11.61 4.86
C TRP A 74 -1.03 -10.99 5.34
N LYS A 75 -1.84 -11.72 6.09
CA LYS A 75 -3.13 -11.18 6.56
C LYS A 75 -2.97 -9.96 7.46
N ASN A 76 -1.81 -9.80 8.08
CA ASN A 76 -1.51 -8.66 8.94
C ASN A 76 -0.47 -7.71 8.34
N LEU A 77 -0.13 -7.85 7.07
CA LEU A 77 0.79 -6.94 6.40
C LEU A 77 0.10 -5.58 6.23
N PRO A 78 0.68 -4.48 6.72
CA PRO A 78 0.06 -3.17 6.60
C PRO A 78 -0.11 -2.75 5.14
N VAL A 79 -1.33 -2.37 4.75
CA VAL A 79 -1.67 -1.95 3.39
C VAL A 79 -2.43 -0.64 3.43
N ILE A 80 -1.94 0.35 2.70
CA ILE A 80 -2.61 1.62 2.51
C ILE A 80 -2.99 1.75 1.04
N MET A 81 -4.26 2.00 0.76
CA MET A 81 -4.73 2.16 -0.60
C MET A 81 -4.51 3.57 -1.10
N LEU A 82 -4.22 3.70 -2.39
CA LEU A 82 -4.06 4.97 -3.09
C LEU A 82 -5.04 5.02 -4.24
N SER A 83 -5.73 6.16 -4.43
CA SER A 83 -6.64 6.28 -5.56
C SER A 83 -7.03 7.74 -5.80
N TYR A 84 -7.40 8.05 -7.04
CA TYR A 84 -8.03 9.33 -7.35
C TYR A 84 -9.52 9.32 -6.97
N GLU A 85 -10.09 8.16 -6.69
CA GLU A 85 -11.50 8.04 -6.34
C GLU A 85 -11.73 8.34 -4.88
N ALA A 86 -12.70 9.24 -4.61
CA ALA A 86 -13.02 9.69 -3.27
C ALA A 86 -14.43 9.28 -2.83
N ALA A 87 -15.16 8.50 -3.65
CA ALA A 87 -16.51 8.08 -3.32
C ALA A 87 -16.53 7.24 -2.04
N ASP A 88 -17.43 7.56 -1.11
CA ASP A 88 -17.51 6.89 0.18
C ASP A 88 -17.68 5.38 0.04
N SER A 89 -18.42 4.93 -0.98
CA SER A 89 -18.66 3.50 -1.20
C SER A 89 -17.39 2.71 -1.46
N ILE A 90 -16.45 3.27 -2.24
CA ILE A 90 -15.21 2.57 -2.55
C ILE A 90 -14.23 2.64 -1.38
N VAL A 91 -14.21 3.77 -0.67
CA VAL A 91 -13.38 3.92 0.53
C VAL A 91 -13.83 2.91 1.60
N ASP A 92 -15.13 2.85 1.86
CA ASP A 92 -15.70 1.94 2.85
C ASP A 92 -15.43 0.48 2.47
N ARG A 93 -15.57 0.15 1.19
CA ARG A 93 -15.30 -1.21 0.71
C ARG A 93 -13.84 -1.61 0.96
N ALA A 94 -12.90 -0.72 0.64
CA ALA A 94 -11.49 -1.00 0.85
C ALA A 94 -11.18 -1.23 2.34
N LEU A 95 -11.72 -0.39 3.21
CA LEU A 95 -11.51 -0.53 4.65
C LEU A 95 -12.14 -1.81 5.19
N GLN A 96 -13.34 -2.16 4.72
CA GLN A 96 -14.00 -3.41 5.12
C GLN A 96 -13.24 -4.64 4.65
N MET A 97 -12.55 -4.54 3.51
CA MET A 97 -11.72 -5.63 2.98
C MET A 97 -10.39 -5.77 3.72
N GLY A 98 -10.09 -4.85 4.62
CA GLY A 98 -8.90 -4.95 5.47
C GLY A 98 -7.77 -3.98 5.15
N ALA A 99 -8.03 -2.94 4.36
CA ALA A 99 -7.05 -1.86 4.17
C ALA A 99 -6.92 -1.10 5.49
N ASP A 100 -5.69 -0.71 5.82
CA ASP A 100 -5.44 0.05 7.05
C ASP A 100 -5.75 1.51 6.89
N SER A 101 -5.68 2.02 5.67
CA SER A 101 -6.00 3.41 5.38
C SER A 101 -6.25 3.58 3.89
N TYR A 102 -6.80 4.72 3.51
CA TYR A 102 -7.11 5.06 2.12
C TYR A 102 -6.70 6.52 1.91
N LEU A 103 -5.79 6.75 0.98
CA LEU A 103 -5.32 8.09 0.64
C LEU A 103 -5.75 8.46 -0.76
N ILE A 104 -6.23 9.69 -0.92
CA ILE A 104 -6.69 10.20 -2.21
C ILE A 104 -5.55 10.96 -2.87
N LYS A 105 -5.24 10.61 -4.11
CA LYS A 105 -4.19 11.27 -4.87
C LYS A 105 -4.66 12.64 -5.37
N PRO A 106 -3.78 13.64 -5.44
CA PRO A 106 -2.38 13.61 -5.02
C PRO A 106 -2.25 13.68 -3.50
N VAL A 107 -1.24 13.01 -2.96
CA VAL A 107 -1.02 12.94 -1.52
C VAL A 107 0.06 13.93 -1.07
N THR A 108 -0.03 14.37 0.19
CA THR A 108 1.00 15.19 0.81
C THR A 108 1.92 14.32 1.65
N ILE A 109 3.09 14.84 1.97
CA ILE A 109 4.04 14.11 2.83
C ILE A 109 3.47 13.91 4.24
N GLU A 110 2.70 14.86 4.74
CA GLU A 110 2.04 14.75 6.05
C GLU A 110 1.00 13.64 6.05
N GLU A 111 0.23 13.51 4.97
CA GLU A 111 -0.75 12.43 4.83
C GLU A 111 -0.07 11.06 4.80
N LEU A 112 1.04 10.95 4.07
CA LEU A 112 1.80 9.70 4.00
C LEU A 112 2.33 9.32 5.38
N GLU A 113 2.95 10.27 6.07
CA GLU A 113 3.53 10.02 7.39
C GLU A 113 2.47 9.59 8.40
N LYS A 114 1.36 10.29 8.44
CA LYS A 114 0.26 9.99 9.36
C LYS A 114 -0.32 8.61 9.10
N ALA A 115 -0.57 8.28 7.83
CA ALA A 115 -1.14 6.99 7.47
C ALA A 115 -0.18 5.84 7.80
N MET A 116 1.12 6.00 7.51
CA MET A 116 2.12 4.99 7.84
C MET A 116 2.23 4.77 9.34
N THR A 117 2.34 5.86 10.10
CA THR A 117 2.48 5.78 11.55
C THR A 117 1.28 5.05 12.16
N SER A 118 0.07 5.42 11.75
CA SER A 118 -1.15 4.80 12.23
C SER A 118 -1.22 3.30 11.88
N ALA A 119 -0.91 2.95 10.64
CA ALA A 119 -0.95 1.56 10.18
C ALA A 119 0.09 0.69 10.91
N LEU A 120 1.30 1.20 11.07
CA LEU A 120 2.37 0.46 11.75
C LEU A 120 2.08 0.26 13.23
N GLN A 121 1.53 1.27 13.90
CA GLN A 121 1.14 1.16 15.31
C GLN A 121 0.02 0.13 15.50
N LYS A 122 -0.96 0.13 14.61
CA LYS A 122 -2.07 -0.81 14.66
C LYS A 122 -1.58 -2.26 14.57
N HIS A 123 -0.67 -2.54 13.64
CA HIS A 123 -0.15 -3.90 13.45
C HIS A 123 0.85 -4.30 14.52
N GLU A 124 1.55 -3.35 15.10
CA GLU A 124 2.45 -3.59 16.21
C GLU A 124 1.70 -4.11 17.43
N SER A 125 0.52 -3.56 17.71
CA SER A 125 -0.28 -3.97 18.87
C SER A 125 -0.95 -5.34 18.72
N ILE A 126 -0.96 -5.90 17.49
CA ILE A 126 -1.50 -7.24 17.21
C ILE A 126 -0.50 -8.35 17.56
N LYS A 127 0.77 -8.04 17.60
CA LYS A 127 1.84 -9.02 17.86
C LYS A 127 1.89 -9.49 19.30
#